data_ee23c23f23cd27dcc66d06a7b44b2c8e
#
_entry.id   ee23c23f23cd27dcc66d06a7b44b2c8e
#
_cell.length_a   1.000
_cell.length_b   1.000
_cell.length_c   1.000
_cell.angle_alpha   90.00
_cell.angle_beta   90.00
_cell.angle_gamma   90.00
#
_symmetry.space_group_name_H-M   'P 1'
#
loop_
_entity.id
_entity.type
_entity.pdbx_description
1 polymer ?
#
loop_
_entity_poly.entity_id
_entity_poly.type
_entity_poly.pdbx_seq_one_letter_code
_entity_poly.pdbx_strand_id
1 'polypeptide(L)'
;EWGRGLLLDIHGQGAQDEAIYRGTGNGKTVVSLTQRFGTEAITGPKSIFNQLELMGYRVLPSTTESYKEERYVGGYIVQTYGSHHGRGIDAIQLEIGTKLRARANLEQTATDLAEAIAVFAQAYLPVVKSPASKAISPP
;
A
#
# COMPACT_ATOMS: atom_id res chain seq x y z
N GLU A 1 11.24 -12.56 15.24
CA GLU A 1 11.30 -12.16 13.83
C GLU A 1 10.01 -11.46 13.47
N TRP A 2 10.11 -10.24 12.98
CA TRP A 2 9.00 -9.53 12.36
C TRP A 2 8.69 -10.29 11.08
N GLY A 3 7.58 -10.97 11.00
CA GLY A 3 7.17 -11.68 9.82
C GLY A 3 7.11 -10.78 8.59
N ARG A 4 6.39 -11.18 7.58
CA ARG A 4 6.14 -10.38 6.39
C ARG A 4 5.12 -9.30 6.72
N GLY A 5 5.39 -8.07 6.32
CA GLY A 5 4.51 -6.93 6.55
C GLY A 5 4.61 -5.93 5.41
N LEU A 6 3.76 -4.93 5.44
CA LEU A 6 3.79 -3.78 4.55
C LEU A 6 3.81 -2.49 5.38
N LEU A 7 4.75 -1.61 5.07
CA LEU A 7 4.76 -0.25 5.57
C LEU A 7 4.04 0.65 4.56
N LEU A 8 3.03 1.37 5.00
CA LEU A 8 2.37 2.41 4.22
C LEU A 8 2.74 3.77 4.80
N ASP A 9 3.40 4.59 4.00
CA ASP A 9 3.78 5.96 4.34
C ASP A 9 2.79 6.92 3.67
N ILE A 10 1.87 7.48 4.47
CA ILE A 10 0.73 8.24 3.95
C ILE A 10 1.03 9.73 4.01
N HIS A 11 1.10 10.34 2.84
CA HIS A 11 1.36 11.75 2.60
C HIS A 11 0.21 12.43 1.86
N GLY A 12 0.28 13.75 1.78
CA GLY A 12 -0.66 14.57 1.01
C GLY A 12 0.07 15.44 0.00
N GLN A 13 -0.52 15.59 -1.19
CA GLN A 13 0.01 16.38 -2.28
C GLN A 13 -1.02 17.37 -2.84
N GLY A 14 -0.54 18.45 -3.47
CA GLY A 14 -1.36 19.49 -4.13
C GLY A 14 -1.14 19.60 -5.63
N ALA A 15 -0.45 18.64 -6.25
CA ALA A 15 -0.15 18.68 -7.68
C ALA A 15 -1.31 18.22 -8.56
N GLN A 16 -2.08 17.25 -8.06
CA GLN A 16 -3.28 16.68 -8.69
C GLN A 16 -4.31 16.43 -7.59
N ASP A 17 -5.23 17.34 -7.39
CA ASP A 17 -6.14 17.39 -6.26
C ASP A 17 -7.01 16.13 -6.08
N GLU A 18 -7.34 15.44 -7.17
CA GLU A 18 -8.21 14.26 -7.21
C GLU A 18 -7.45 12.95 -7.44
N ALA A 19 -6.12 12.96 -7.38
CA ALA A 19 -5.31 11.78 -7.63
C ALA A 19 -4.60 11.26 -6.38
N ILE A 20 -4.31 9.96 -6.39
CA ILE A 20 -3.44 9.28 -5.44
C ILE A 20 -2.20 8.81 -6.19
N TYR A 21 -1.02 9.29 -5.79
CA TYR A 21 0.23 8.78 -6.36
C TYR A 21 0.76 7.61 -5.54
N ARG A 22 1.32 6.66 -6.26
CA ARG A 22 2.11 5.56 -5.73
C ARG A 22 3.59 5.90 -5.78
N GLY A 23 4.30 5.65 -4.68
CA GLY A 23 5.75 5.79 -4.60
C GLY A 23 6.39 4.52 -4.04
N THR A 24 7.07 3.77 -4.91
CA THR A 24 7.78 2.52 -4.57
C THR A 24 9.25 2.54 -5.02
N GLY A 25 9.78 3.71 -5.40
CA GLY A 25 11.09 3.82 -6.03
C GLY A 25 11.15 3.04 -7.34
N ASN A 26 10.09 3.08 -8.13
CA ASN A 26 9.91 2.24 -9.33
C ASN A 26 10.06 0.73 -9.01
N GLY A 27 9.44 0.27 -7.93
CA GLY A 27 9.45 -1.13 -7.48
C GLY A 27 10.58 -1.51 -6.53
N LYS A 28 11.55 -0.62 -6.33
CA LYS A 28 12.74 -0.86 -5.51
C LYS A 28 12.40 -1.15 -4.05
N THR A 29 11.48 -0.38 -3.46
CA THR A 29 11.15 -0.50 -2.03
C THR A 29 10.22 -1.67 -1.70
N VAL A 30 9.73 -2.38 -2.72
CA VAL A 30 8.82 -3.54 -2.63
C VAL A 30 9.37 -4.79 -3.31
N VAL A 31 10.70 -4.89 -3.41
CA VAL A 31 11.35 -5.98 -4.15
C VAL A 31 11.02 -7.35 -3.57
N SER A 32 10.90 -7.49 -2.25
CA SER A 32 10.55 -8.76 -1.62
C SER A 32 9.11 -9.18 -1.92
N LEU A 33 8.19 -8.23 -1.99
CA LEU A 33 6.79 -8.46 -2.36
C LEU A 33 6.69 -8.92 -3.82
N THR A 34 7.36 -8.21 -4.73
CA THR A 34 7.33 -8.54 -6.16
C THR A 34 8.08 -9.83 -6.49
N GLN A 35 9.11 -10.19 -5.75
CA GLN A 35 9.77 -11.49 -5.88
C GLN A 35 8.85 -12.65 -5.49
N ARG A 36 7.98 -12.47 -4.51
CA ARG A 36 7.05 -13.51 -4.04
C ARG A 36 5.81 -13.65 -4.90
N PHE A 37 5.27 -12.53 -5.38
CA PHE A 37 3.94 -12.49 -5.98
C PHE A 37 3.89 -11.85 -7.36
N GLY A 38 5.04 -11.44 -7.90
CA GLY A 38 5.08 -10.69 -9.16
C GLY A 38 4.61 -9.25 -9.02
N THR A 39 4.57 -8.54 -10.14
CA THR A 39 4.07 -7.15 -10.20
C THR A 39 2.58 -7.05 -9.91
N GLU A 40 1.85 -8.14 -9.97
CA GLU A 40 0.43 -8.21 -9.61
C GLU A 40 0.14 -7.75 -8.18
N ALA A 41 1.09 -7.89 -7.26
CA ALA A 41 0.93 -7.36 -5.92
C ALA A 41 0.87 -5.82 -5.88
N ILE A 42 1.35 -5.14 -6.92
CA ILE A 42 1.36 -3.67 -7.02
C ILE A 42 0.31 -3.16 -8.00
N THR A 43 0.04 -3.87 -9.09
CA THR A 43 -0.83 -3.40 -10.17
C THR A 43 -1.99 -4.34 -10.49
N GLY A 44 -1.99 -5.55 -9.96
CA GLY A 44 -3.03 -6.55 -10.24
C GLY A 44 -4.32 -6.35 -9.45
N PRO A 45 -5.32 -7.21 -9.70
CA PRO A 45 -6.69 -7.03 -9.19
C PRO A 45 -6.84 -6.95 -7.67
N LYS A 46 -5.89 -7.51 -6.92
CA LYS A 46 -5.90 -7.48 -5.44
C LYS A 46 -4.89 -6.49 -4.85
N SER A 47 -4.26 -5.68 -5.69
CA SER A 47 -3.38 -4.60 -5.23
C SER A 47 -4.20 -3.44 -4.64
N ILE A 48 -3.61 -2.69 -3.71
CA ILE A 48 -4.24 -1.49 -3.14
C ILE A 48 -4.63 -0.52 -4.25
N PHE A 49 -3.78 -0.33 -5.24
CA PHE A 49 -3.97 0.66 -6.28
C PHE A 49 -5.07 0.29 -7.27
N ASN A 50 -5.15 -0.97 -7.69
CA ASN A 50 -6.24 -1.40 -8.56
C ASN A 50 -7.58 -1.38 -7.83
N GLN A 51 -7.63 -1.73 -6.55
CA GLN A 51 -8.84 -1.60 -5.75
C GLN A 51 -9.31 -0.14 -5.67
N LEU A 52 -8.41 0.81 -5.46
CA LEU A 52 -8.75 2.23 -5.49
C LEU A 52 -9.26 2.68 -6.87
N GLU A 53 -8.65 2.22 -7.97
CA GLU A 53 -9.15 2.49 -9.32
C GLU A 53 -10.56 1.93 -9.54
N LEU A 54 -10.84 0.72 -9.06
CA LEU A 54 -12.19 0.11 -9.13
C LEU A 54 -13.23 0.91 -8.33
N MET A 55 -12.82 1.60 -7.27
CA MET A 55 -13.67 2.51 -6.48
C MET A 55 -13.80 3.90 -7.12
N GLY A 56 -13.16 4.14 -8.27
CA GLY A 56 -13.25 5.40 -9.02
C GLY A 56 -12.16 6.42 -8.73
N TYR A 57 -11.13 6.08 -7.95
CA TYR A 57 -9.99 6.97 -7.72
C TYR A 57 -9.05 6.99 -8.92
N ARG A 58 -8.51 8.16 -9.21
CA ARG A 58 -7.41 8.30 -10.16
C ARG A 58 -6.09 7.96 -9.48
N VAL A 59 -5.48 6.87 -9.87
CA VAL A 59 -4.15 6.45 -9.38
C VAL A 59 -3.08 6.82 -10.39
N LEU A 60 -1.92 7.28 -9.92
CA LEU A 60 -0.77 7.67 -10.75
C LEU A 60 0.54 7.02 -10.27
N PRO A 61 1.25 6.30 -11.13
CA PRO A 61 0.80 5.85 -12.45
C PRO A 61 -0.37 4.86 -12.35
N SER A 62 -1.23 4.83 -13.35
CA SER A 62 -2.35 3.86 -13.41
C SER A 62 -1.82 2.43 -13.42
N THR A 63 -2.61 1.51 -12.86
CA THR A 63 -2.27 0.08 -12.82
C THR A 63 -2.26 -0.57 -14.20
N THR A 64 -2.96 0.02 -15.18
CA THR A 64 -3.07 -0.48 -16.57
C THR A 64 -2.10 0.19 -17.54
N GLU A 65 -1.42 1.25 -17.13
CA GLU A 65 -0.50 2.02 -17.96
C GLU A 65 0.97 1.73 -17.60
N SER A 66 1.81 2.76 -17.68
CA SER A 66 3.22 2.64 -17.34
C SER A 66 3.43 2.34 -15.86
N TYR A 67 4.30 1.38 -15.56
CA TYR A 67 4.76 1.13 -14.18
C TYR A 67 5.63 2.27 -13.64
N LYS A 68 6.10 3.18 -14.50
CA LYS A 68 7.08 4.20 -14.15
C LYS A 68 6.46 5.32 -13.29
N GLU A 69 6.96 5.44 -12.08
CA GLU A 69 6.69 6.55 -11.17
C GLU A 69 7.59 7.73 -11.54
N GLU A 70 7.00 8.91 -11.80
CA GLU A 70 7.77 10.06 -12.30
C GLU A 70 7.88 11.19 -11.28
N ARG A 71 6.80 11.52 -10.57
CA ARG A 71 6.75 12.69 -9.70
C ARG A 71 7.00 12.37 -8.22
N TYR A 72 6.29 11.40 -7.71
CA TYR A 72 6.36 10.97 -6.32
C TYR A 72 6.82 9.52 -6.28
N VAL A 73 8.12 9.32 -6.34
CA VAL A 73 8.73 7.98 -6.44
C VAL A 73 8.99 7.31 -5.09
N GLY A 74 8.55 7.94 -4.01
CA GLY A 74 8.81 7.48 -2.65
C GLY A 74 9.87 8.33 -1.94
N GLY A 75 9.51 8.83 -0.74
CA GLY A 75 10.33 9.69 0.08
C GLY A 75 11.28 8.94 1.00
N TYR A 76 11.81 9.67 1.99
CA TYR A 76 12.84 9.18 2.90
C TYR A 76 12.47 7.87 3.62
N ILE A 77 11.24 7.77 4.12
CA ILE A 77 10.81 6.61 4.91
C ILE A 77 10.84 5.33 4.06
N VAL A 78 10.17 5.32 2.90
CA VAL A 78 10.15 4.13 2.05
C VAL A 78 11.53 3.79 1.47
N GLN A 79 12.35 4.80 1.18
CA GLN A 79 13.72 4.58 0.73
C GLN A 79 14.62 4.01 1.83
N THR A 80 14.42 4.41 3.07
CA THR A 80 15.22 3.94 4.21
C THR A 80 14.84 2.54 4.67
N TYR A 81 13.54 2.25 4.72
CA TYR A 81 13.04 1.00 5.31
C TYR A 81 12.61 -0.04 4.27
N GLY A 82 12.63 0.29 2.99
CA GLY A 82 12.19 -0.58 1.90
C GLY A 82 12.96 -1.90 1.80
N SER A 83 12.31 -2.91 1.24
CA SER A 83 12.83 -4.30 1.22
C SER A 83 14.09 -4.50 0.37
N HIS A 84 14.51 -3.49 -0.42
CA HIS A 84 15.79 -3.52 -1.14
C HIS A 84 17.02 -3.50 -0.22
N HIS A 85 16.86 -3.17 1.04
CA HIS A 85 17.94 -3.20 2.03
C HIS A 85 18.17 -4.57 2.69
N GLY A 86 17.55 -5.63 2.20
CA GLY A 86 17.75 -7.00 2.70
C GLY A 86 17.18 -7.29 4.10
N ARG A 87 17.15 -6.30 4.98
CA ARG A 87 16.48 -6.34 6.30
C ARG A 87 15.26 -5.46 6.38
N GLY A 88 14.92 -4.79 5.27
CA GLY A 88 13.80 -3.89 5.18
C GLY A 88 12.46 -4.60 5.09
N ILE A 89 11.42 -3.82 5.17
CA ILE A 89 10.03 -4.23 4.95
C ILE A 89 9.56 -3.71 3.60
N ASP A 90 8.66 -4.43 2.92
CA ASP A 90 8.03 -3.87 1.73
C ASP A 90 7.35 -2.55 2.08
N ALA A 91 7.68 -1.46 1.38
CA ALA A 91 7.27 -0.12 1.74
C ALA A 91 6.72 0.65 0.55
N ILE A 92 5.55 1.25 0.73
CA ILE A 92 4.84 2.03 -0.30
C ILE A 92 4.47 3.39 0.28
N GLN A 93 4.78 4.46 -0.46
CA GLN A 93 4.26 5.79 -0.17
C GLN A 93 2.98 6.03 -0.96
N LEU A 94 1.99 6.64 -0.30
CA LEU A 94 0.80 7.18 -0.93
C LEU A 94 0.78 8.69 -0.79
N GLU A 95 0.60 9.40 -1.91
CA GLU A 95 0.44 10.86 -1.93
C GLU A 95 -0.99 11.21 -2.32
N ILE A 96 -1.81 11.51 -1.33
CA ILE A 96 -3.25 11.71 -1.49
C ILE A 96 -3.55 13.17 -1.86
N GLY A 97 -4.31 13.40 -2.93
CA GLY A 97 -4.68 14.71 -3.43
C GLY A 97 -5.48 15.56 -2.43
N THR A 98 -5.35 16.88 -2.54
CA THR A 98 -5.96 17.85 -1.61
C THR A 98 -7.47 17.69 -1.50
N LYS A 99 -8.17 17.47 -2.62
CA LYS A 99 -9.62 17.32 -2.66
C LYS A 99 -10.07 16.04 -1.94
N LEU A 100 -9.31 14.96 -2.07
CA LEU A 100 -9.60 13.68 -1.40
C LEU A 100 -9.44 13.76 0.11
N ARG A 101 -8.56 14.66 0.60
CA ARG A 101 -8.33 14.92 2.02
C ARG A 101 -9.19 16.05 2.58
N ALA A 102 -9.99 16.70 1.74
CA ALA A 102 -10.92 17.73 2.21
C ALA A 102 -11.95 17.12 3.16
N ARG A 103 -12.39 17.91 4.16
CA ARG A 103 -13.30 17.45 5.22
C ARG A 103 -14.55 16.74 4.68
N ALA A 104 -15.07 17.18 3.54
CA ALA A 104 -16.24 16.58 2.90
C ALA A 104 -16.01 15.17 2.35
N ASN A 105 -14.76 14.82 2.01
CA ASN A 105 -14.40 13.56 1.34
C ASN A 105 -13.54 12.64 2.22
N LEU A 106 -13.01 13.16 3.32
CA LEU A 106 -11.98 12.47 4.11
C LEU A 106 -12.44 11.12 4.65
N GLU A 107 -13.66 11.04 5.16
CA GLU A 107 -14.20 9.80 5.74
C GLU A 107 -14.37 8.72 4.66
N GLN A 108 -14.91 9.09 3.50
CA GLN A 108 -15.06 8.17 2.39
C GLN A 108 -13.70 7.70 1.86
N THR A 109 -12.76 8.63 1.66
CA THR A 109 -11.40 8.29 1.20
C THR A 109 -10.69 7.35 2.18
N ALA A 110 -10.84 7.58 3.47
CA ALA A 110 -10.23 6.73 4.49
C ALA A 110 -10.86 5.33 4.53
N THR A 111 -12.17 5.23 4.39
CA THR A 111 -12.90 3.96 4.33
C THR A 111 -12.49 3.15 3.10
N ASP A 112 -12.50 3.76 1.93
CA ASP A 112 -12.12 3.11 0.68
C ASP A 112 -10.66 2.64 0.69
N LEU A 113 -9.76 3.45 1.24
CA LEU A 113 -8.38 3.05 1.42
C LEU A 113 -8.25 1.86 2.37
N ALA A 114 -8.99 1.84 3.47
CA ALA A 114 -8.98 0.73 4.42
C ALA A 114 -9.50 -0.56 3.78
N GLU A 115 -10.55 -0.50 2.95
CA GLU A 115 -11.05 -1.65 2.19
C GLU A 115 -10.02 -2.16 1.19
N ALA A 116 -9.38 -1.28 0.43
CA ALA A 116 -8.31 -1.65 -0.50
C ALA A 116 -7.13 -2.33 0.22
N ILE A 117 -6.74 -1.82 1.38
CA ILE A 117 -5.70 -2.42 2.23
C ILE A 117 -6.15 -3.80 2.74
N ALA A 118 -7.40 -3.97 3.12
CA ALA A 118 -7.92 -5.26 3.60
C ALA A 118 -7.88 -6.34 2.51
N VAL A 119 -8.28 -6.01 1.28
CA VAL A 119 -8.18 -6.93 0.12
C VAL A 119 -6.72 -7.33 -0.13
N PHE A 120 -5.82 -6.35 -0.14
CA PHE A 120 -4.38 -6.59 -0.30
C PHE A 120 -3.83 -7.49 0.82
N ALA A 121 -4.15 -7.19 2.06
CA ALA A 121 -3.64 -7.93 3.21
C ALA A 121 -4.08 -9.41 3.17
N GLN A 122 -5.32 -9.69 2.83
CA GLN A 122 -5.83 -11.06 2.66
C GLN A 122 -5.09 -11.83 1.55
N ALA A 123 -4.70 -11.13 0.47
CA ALA A 123 -4.04 -11.77 -0.66
C ALA A 123 -2.54 -12.00 -0.45
N TYR A 124 -1.84 -11.06 0.19
CA TYR A 124 -0.39 -10.98 0.14
C TYR A 124 0.31 -10.96 1.49
N LEU A 125 -0.40 -10.68 2.60
CA LEU A 125 0.18 -10.71 3.93
C LEU A 125 -0.16 -12.02 4.65
N PRO A 126 0.76 -12.55 5.48
CA PRO A 126 0.49 -13.78 6.22
C PRO A 126 -0.59 -13.54 7.26
N VAL A 127 -1.51 -14.47 7.38
CA VAL A 127 -2.46 -14.48 8.50
C VAL A 127 -1.67 -14.76 9.78
N VAL A 128 -1.60 -13.79 10.68
CA VAL A 128 -1.13 -14.02 12.05
C VAL A 128 -2.20 -14.88 12.74
N LYS A 129 -1.96 -16.19 12.85
CA LYS A 129 -2.79 -17.02 13.71
C LYS A 129 -2.59 -16.51 15.13
N SER A 130 -3.63 -15.95 15.73
CA SER A 130 -3.64 -15.64 17.17
C SER A 130 -3.24 -16.91 17.92
N PRO A 131 -2.31 -16.86 18.89
CA PRO A 131 -2.03 -18.03 19.70
C PRO A 131 -3.34 -18.47 20.32
N ALA A 132 -3.70 -19.75 20.08
CA ALA A 132 -4.89 -20.31 20.66
C ALA A 132 -4.90 -20.01 22.16
N SER A 133 -5.95 -19.34 22.63
CA SER A 133 -6.18 -19.12 24.04
C SER A 133 -6.04 -20.48 24.74
N LYS A 134 -5.00 -20.67 25.55
CA LYS A 134 -4.90 -21.82 26.42
C LYS A 134 -6.14 -21.76 27.30
N ALA A 135 -7.07 -22.69 27.09
CA ALA A 135 -8.16 -22.89 28.00
C ALA A 135 -7.56 -23.13 29.40
N ILE A 136 -7.79 -22.15 30.27
CA ILE A 136 -7.48 -22.34 31.72
C ILE A 136 -8.52 -23.33 32.21
N SER A 137 -8.10 -24.56 32.46
CA SER A 137 -8.95 -25.53 33.16
C SER A 137 -9.16 -25.00 34.58
N PRO A 138 -10.41 -24.89 35.04
CA PRO A 138 -10.67 -24.52 36.44
C PRO A 138 -10.18 -25.60 37.39
N PRO A 139 -9.83 -25.23 38.64
CA PRO A 139 -9.30 -26.12 39.67
C PRO A 139 -10.28 -27.19 40.12
#